data_0c79d481a061426162cfc32493208537
#
_entry.id   0c79d481a061426162cfc32493208537
#
_cell.length_a   1.000
_cell.length_b   1.000
_cell.length_c   1.000
_cell.angle_alpha   90.00
_cell.angle_beta   90.00
_cell.angle_gamma   90.00
#
_symmetry.space_group_name_H-M   'P 1'
#
loop_
_entity.id
_entity.type
_entity.pdbx_description
1 polymer ?
#
loop_
_entity_poly.entity_id
_entity_poly.type
_entity_poly.pdbx_seq_one_letter_code
_entity_poly.pdbx_strand_id
1 'polypeptide(L)'
;MENKKHTILIVDDVATNLDLLKGLLVGNYNVKVANNGPLTLKIVQKSAPDLILLDIMMPGMDGYQVCEELKRDPETRDIPVIFLTARTESEDIVKGFEAGGVDYLTKPFNPHELLARVNTQILIKEQKDLILKQNREQKELLHILSHDLANHFSVINFALSLIKSDAQKTDYLGKIKSATTHGIDIINLVREMRNLQEKSIPLERVNLYESIQESVILLGDRFESKNVELVINIEESLQVMAEKRSLINSVINNILTNALKFSYEGGQVEVVANEHDDDIVMIFEDHGIGMPANLLSQIFDISKSTSRPGTNGETGTGFGMPLIKSFVDFYGGKIEVESRDIQEYPREHGTKVSISFPKISQNVRSNL
;
A
#
# COMPACT_ATOMS: atom_id res chain seq x y z
N MET A 1 4.60 -14.21 -5.26
CA MET A 1 3.72 -14.28 -4.06
C MET A 1 3.14 -15.70 -3.99
N GLU A 2 3.48 -16.48 -2.96
CA GLU A 2 2.78 -17.73 -2.71
C GLU A 2 1.29 -17.46 -2.55
N ASN A 3 0.50 -18.07 -3.41
CA ASN A 3 -0.96 -17.94 -3.43
C ASN A 3 -1.50 -18.61 -2.14
N LYS A 4 -1.69 -17.84 -1.06
CA LYS A 4 -2.19 -18.33 0.22
C LYS A 4 -3.58 -18.91 -0.02
N LYS A 5 -3.71 -20.25 -0.03
CA LYS A 5 -5.00 -20.91 -0.20
C LYS A 5 -5.95 -20.51 0.92
N HIS A 6 -7.18 -20.15 0.58
CA HIS A 6 -8.25 -19.88 1.55
C HIS A 6 -8.57 -21.11 2.37
N THR A 7 -8.99 -20.90 3.61
CA THR A 7 -9.34 -21.96 4.56
C THR A 7 -10.86 -22.10 4.64
N ILE A 8 -11.37 -23.30 4.34
CA ILE A 8 -12.79 -23.63 4.45
C ILE A 8 -12.96 -24.60 5.64
N LEU A 9 -13.91 -24.29 6.52
CA LEU A 9 -14.33 -25.19 7.59
C LEU A 9 -15.60 -25.92 7.15
N ILE A 10 -15.56 -27.26 7.14
CA ILE A 10 -16.69 -28.13 6.85
C ILE A 10 -17.21 -28.69 8.17
N VAL A 11 -18.51 -28.58 8.38
CA VAL A 11 -19.19 -29.02 9.61
C VAL A 11 -20.36 -29.91 9.24
N ASP A 12 -20.29 -31.18 9.63
CA ASP A 12 -21.34 -32.18 9.42
C ASP A 12 -21.12 -33.32 10.43
N ASP A 13 -22.16 -33.83 11.06
CA ASP A 13 -22.05 -34.91 12.04
C ASP A 13 -21.81 -36.30 11.41
N VAL A 14 -22.02 -36.40 10.08
CA VAL A 14 -21.83 -37.63 9.30
C VAL A 14 -20.44 -37.64 8.65
N ALA A 15 -19.58 -38.55 9.08
CA ALA A 15 -18.19 -38.63 8.60
C ALA A 15 -18.06 -38.78 7.06
N THR A 16 -18.97 -39.53 6.43
CA THR A 16 -18.96 -39.71 4.97
C THR A 16 -19.21 -38.43 4.21
N ASN A 17 -20.02 -37.51 4.76
CA ASN A 17 -20.22 -36.16 4.17
C ASN A 17 -18.96 -35.31 4.28
N LEU A 18 -18.28 -35.35 5.44
CA LEU A 18 -17.00 -34.64 5.65
C LEU A 18 -15.94 -35.12 4.66
N ASP A 19 -15.81 -36.44 4.47
CA ASP A 19 -14.83 -37.02 3.54
C ASP A 19 -15.12 -36.64 2.08
N LEU A 20 -16.40 -36.68 1.67
CA LEU A 20 -16.84 -36.28 0.33
C LEU A 20 -16.52 -34.82 0.08
N LEU A 21 -16.96 -33.88 0.94
CA LEU A 21 -16.76 -32.46 0.78
C LEU A 21 -15.27 -32.09 0.83
N LYS A 22 -14.50 -32.71 1.73
CA LYS A 22 -13.06 -32.56 1.80
C LYS A 22 -12.39 -32.99 0.49
N GLY A 23 -12.80 -34.14 -0.08
CA GLY A 23 -12.27 -34.63 -1.35
C GLY A 23 -12.50 -33.65 -2.50
N LEU A 24 -13.64 -32.94 -2.52
CA LEU A 24 -13.99 -31.96 -3.56
C LEU A 24 -13.21 -30.63 -3.41
N LEU A 25 -12.80 -30.24 -2.20
CA LEU A 25 -12.28 -28.91 -1.90
C LEU A 25 -10.75 -28.87 -1.71
N VAL A 26 -10.12 -29.99 -1.31
CA VAL A 26 -8.69 -30.01 -0.92
C VAL A 26 -7.74 -29.61 -2.04
N GLY A 27 -8.14 -29.78 -3.28
CA GLY A 27 -7.33 -29.35 -4.45
C GLY A 27 -7.10 -27.83 -4.49
N ASN A 28 -8.12 -27.06 -4.14
CA ASN A 28 -8.14 -25.60 -4.29
C ASN A 28 -7.99 -24.84 -2.95
N TYR A 29 -8.37 -25.47 -1.83
CA TYR A 29 -8.50 -24.82 -0.53
C TYR A 29 -7.78 -25.58 0.59
N ASN A 30 -7.46 -24.89 1.67
CA ASN A 30 -7.12 -25.51 2.95
C ASN A 30 -8.42 -25.93 3.64
N VAL A 31 -8.57 -27.21 3.99
CA VAL A 31 -9.81 -27.73 4.55
C VAL A 31 -9.62 -28.11 6.00
N LYS A 32 -10.47 -27.55 6.87
CA LYS A 32 -10.65 -27.97 8.26
C LYS A 32 -12.01 -28.67 8.39
N VAL A 33 -12.14 -29.56 9.35
CA VAL A 33 -13.39 -30.30 9.59
C VAL A 33 -13.81 -30.24 11.06
N ALA A 34 -15.10 -30.19 11.31
CA ALA A 34 -15.71 -30.34 12.62
C ALA A 34 -16.93 -31.28 12.50
N ASN A 35 -17.22 -32.07 13.53
CA ASN A 35 -18.33 -33.03 13.55
C ASN A 35 -19.46 -32.60 14.48
N ASN A 36 -19.42 -31.41 15.05
CA ASN A 36 -20.48 -30.86 15.92
C ASN A 36 -20.32 -29.34 16.12
N GLY A 37 -21.38 -28.70 16.63
CA GLY A 37 -21.42 -27.27 16.89
C GLY A 37 -20.34 -26.75 17.86
N PRO A 38 -20.17 -27.32 19.06
CA PRO A 38 -19.17 -26.87 20.02
C PRO A 38 -17.73 -26.94 19.51
N LEU A 39 -17.39 -27.97 18.72
CA LEU A 39 -16.08 -28.08 18.10
C LEU A 39 -15.88 -27.01 17.02
N THR A 40 -16.93 -26.69 16.25
CA THR A 40 -16.93 -25.62 15.25
C THR A 40 -16.56 -24.30 15.88
N LEU A 41 -17.25 -23.87 16.94
CA LEU A 41 -16.97 -22.61 17.65
C LEU A 41 -15.54 -22.57 18.19
N LYS A 42 -15.04 -23.68 18.75
CA LYS A 42 -13.65 -23.80 19.22
C LYS A 42 -12.61 -23.61 18.11
N ILE A 43 -12.85 -24.22 16.93
CA ILE A 43 -11.95 -24.10 15.78
C ILE A 43 -11.93 -22.66 15.27
N VAL A 44 -13.10 -22.04 15.13
CA VAL A 44 -13.23 -20.66 14.63
C VAL A 44 -12.55 -19.67 15.57
N GLN A 45 -12.72 -19.78 16.88
CA GLN A 45 -12.02 -18.93 17.87
C GLN A 45 -10.50 -19.06 17.81
N LYS A 46 -9.99 -20.27 17.56
CA LYS A 46 -8.54 -20.49 17.46
C LYS A 46 -7.95 -19.97 16.14
N SER A 47 -8.68 -20.10 15.06
CA SER A 47 -8.23 -19.69 13.71
C SER A 47 -9.44 -19.58 12.80
N ALA A 48 -9.91 -18.36 12.61
CA ALA A 48 -11.05 -18.03 11.75
C ALA A 48 -10.86 -18.56 10.32
N PRO A 49 -11.82 -19.32 9.75
CA PRO A 49 -11.81 -19.74 8.36
C PRO A 49 -12.30 -18.61 7.44
N ASP A 50 -12.06 -18.75 6.14
CA ASP A 50 -12.56 -17.82 5.15
C ASP A 50 -14.01 -18.08 4.75
N LEU A 51 -14.50 -19.33 4.96
CA LEU A 51 -15.87 -19.75 4.71
C LEU A 51 -16.20 -20.97 5.55
N ILE A 52 -17.46 -21.13 5.96
CA ILE A 52 -17.98 -22.28 6.68
C ILE A 52 -19.08 -22.95 5.83
N LEU A 53 -18.93 -24.26 5.58
CA LEU A 53 -19.99 -25.14 5.12
C LEU A 53 -20.59 -25.82 6.35
N LEU A 54 -21.85 -25.57 6.67
CA LEU A 54 -22.46 -25.92 7.95
C LEU A 54 -23.72 -26.77 7.76
N ASP A 55 -23.67 -28.01 8.21
CA ASP A 55 -24.90 -28.82 8.27
C ASP A 55 -25.89 -28.25 9.27
N ILE A 56 -27.15 -28.21 8.88
CA ILE A 56 -28.26 -27.75 9.72
C ILE A 56 -28.60 -28.81 10.79
N MET A 57 -28.67 -30.07 10.39
CA MET A 57 -29.21 -31.15 11.23
C MET A 57 -28.10 -31.86 12.00
N MET A 58 -27.68 -31.27 13.12
CA MET A 58 -26.66 -31.87 14.00
C MET A 58 -27.21 -32.14 15.41
N PRO A 59 -26.76 -33.23 16.08
CA PRO A 59 -27.15 -33.51 17.46
C PRO A 59 -26.68 -32.44 18.45
N GLY A 60 -27.55 -32.06 19.38
CA GLY A 60 -27.25 -31.12 20.45
C GLY A 60 -27.37 -29.66 20.00
N MET A 61 -26.35 -29.09 19.40
CA MET A 61 -26.36 -27.75 18.84
C MET A 61 -26.51 -27.86 17.32
N ASP A 62 -27.65 -27.39 16.79
CA ASP A 62 -27.93 -27.38 15.36
C ASP A 62 -27.16 -26.30 14.59
N GLY A 63 -27.20 -26.37 13.25
CA GLY A 63 -26.47 -25.42 12.41
C GLY A 63 -26.95 -23.97 12.53
N TYR A 64 -28.23 -23.73 12.78
CA TYR A 64 -28.77 -22.39 12.99
C TYR A 64 -28.20 -21.75 14.25
N GLN A 65 -28.19 -22.51 15.36
CA GLN A 65 -27.63 -22.06 16.63
C GLN A 65 -26.13 -21.73 16.51
N VAL A 66 -25.37 -22.58 15.80
CA VAL A 66 -23.95 -22.31 15.53
C VAL A 66 -23.79 -21.01 14.74
N CYS A 67 -24.60 -20.78 13.70
CA CYS A 67 -24.55 -19.58 12.89
C CYS A 67 -24.88 -18.35 13.71
N GLU A 68 -25.95 -18.37 14.51
CA GLU A 68 -26.33 -17.26 15.39
C GLU A 68 -25.22 -16.86 16.37
N GLU A 69 -24.57 -17.85 17.01
CA GLU A 69 -23.42 -17.59 17.89
C GLU A 69 -22.25 -16.94 17.15
N LEU A 70 -21.92 -17.43 15.94
CA LEU A 70 -20.89 -16.82 15.10
C LEU A 70 -21.24 -15.37 14.69
N LYS A 71 -22.53 -15.07 14.43
CA LYS A 71 -22.98 -13.74 14.01
C LYS A 71 -23.11 -12.74 15.16
N ARG A 72 -23.20 -13.19 16.40
CA ARG A 72 -23.18 -12.33 17.60
C ARG A 72 -21.78 -11.82 17.94
N ASP A 73 -20.73 -12.56 17.64
CA ASP A 73 -19.37 -12.19 17.95
C ASP A 73 -18.79 -11.27 16.85
N PRO A 74 -18.33 -10.06 17.21
CA PRO A 74 -17.72 -9.11 16.27
C PRO A 74 -16.53 -9.68 15.48
N GLU A 75 -15.79 -10.64 16.05
CA GLU A 75 -14.61 -11.22 15.39
C GLU A 75 -14.98 -12.29 14.35
N THR A 76 -16.16 -12.91 14.46
CA THR A 76 -16.57 -14.02 13.59
C THR A 76 -17.80 -13.73 12.74
N ARG A 77 -18.57 -12.67 13.03
CA ARG A 77 -19.82 -12.34 12.33
C ARG A 77 -19.68 -12.14 10.82
N ASP A 78 -18.50 -11.73 10.35
CA ASP A 78 -18.23 -11.47 8.93
C ASP A 78 -17.84 -12.73 8.15
N ILE A 79 -17.66 -13.89 8.81
CA ILE A 79 -17.37 -15.16 8.14
C ILE A 79 -18.61 -15.63 7.39
N PRO A 80 -18.55 -15.85 6.06
CA PRO A 80 -19.68 -16.37 5.31
C PRO A 80 -20.00 -17.82 5.70
N VAL A 81 -21.28 -18.11 5.90
CA VAL A 81 -21.79 -19.44 6.23
C VAL A 81 -22.72 -19.90 5.11
N ILE A 82 -22.40 -21.03 4.47
CA ILE A 82 -23.28 -21.73 3.53
C ILE A 82 -23.90 -22.92 4.27
N PHE A 83 -25.20 -22.97 4.36
CA PHE A 83 -25.89 -24.10 4.98
C PHE A 83 -25.96 -25.31 4.06
N LEU A 84 -25.73 -26.49 4.65
CA LEU A 84 -25.94 -27.79 4.00
C LEU A 84 -27.29 -28.35 4.47
N THR A 85 -28.24 -28.61 3.57
CA THR A 85 -29.59 -28.97 3.94
C THR A 85 -30.12 -30.17 3.13
N ALA A 86 -30.82 -31.04 3.76
CA ALA A 86 -31.61 -32.06 3.08
C ALA A 86 -33.03 -31.59 2.69
N ARG A 87 -33.45 -30.44 3.19
CA ARG A 87 -34.78 -29.88 3.02
C ARG A 87 -34.78 -28.77 1.98
N THR A 88 -35.80 -28.78 1.13
CA THR A 88 -36.02 -27.77 0.05
C THR A 88 -37.24 -26.90 0.37
N GLU A 89 -37.83 -27.03 1.57
CA GLU A 89 -38.99 -26.24 1.96
C GLU A 89 -38.58 -24.76 2.17
N SER A 90 -39.41 -23.86 1.66
CA SER A 90 -39.15 -22.43 1.69
C SER A 90 -38.93 -21.86 3.11
N GLU A 91 -39.58 -22.44 4.11
CA GLU A 91 -39.46 -22.03 5.51
C GLU A 91 -38.07 -22.31 6.11
N ASP A 92 -37.45 -23.44 5.78
CA ASP A 92 -36.12 -23.79 6.28
C ASP A 92 -35.03 -22.90 5.63
N ILE A 93 -35.23 -22.52 4.37
CA ILE A 93 -34.33 -21.57 3.66
C ILE A 93 -34.40 -20.17 4.30
N VAL A 94 -35.62 -19.70 4.59
CA VAL A 94 -35.82 -18.37 5.26
C VAL A 94 -35.14 -18.36 6.61
N LYS A 95 -35.32 -19.39 7.43
CA LYS A 95 -34.64 -19.52 8.74
C LYS A 95 -33.10 -19.45 8.62
N GLY A 96 -32.53 -20.08 7.58
CA GLY A 96 -31.09 -20.03 7.34
C GLY A 96 -30.59 -18.61 7.10
N PHE A 97 -31.30 -17.83 6.29
CA PHE A 97 -30.94 -16.42 6.05
C PHE A 97 -31.18 -15.55 7.29
N GLU A 98 -32.26 -15.78 8.06
CA GLU A 98 -32.52 -15.08 9.33
C GLU A 98 -31.45 -15.36 10.38
N ALA A 99 -30.91 -16.58 10.44
CA ALA A 99 -29.77 -16.93 11.29
C ALA A 99 -28.44 -16.31 10.83
N GLY A 100 -28.43 -15.62 9.68
CA GLY A 100 -27.25 -14.92 9.13
C GLY A 100 -26.42 -15.71 8.13
N GLY A 101 -26.91 -16.85 7.63
CA GLY A 101 -26.30 -17.55 6.50
C GLY A 101 -26.37 -16.74 5.21
N VAL A 102 -25.37 -16.92 4.33
CA VAL A 102 -25.28 -16.19 3.06
C VAL A 102 -25.77 -16.97 1.85
N ASP A 103 -25.85 -18.31 2.00
CA ASP A 103 -26.30 -19.22 0.95
C ASP A 103 -26.68 -20.59 1.54
N TYR A 104 -27.22 -21.47 0.71
CA TYR A 104 -27.50 -22.86 1.07
C TYR A 104 -27.16 -23.82 -0.07
N LEU A 105 -26.89 -25.08 0.24
CA LEU A 105 -26.62 -26.15 -0.67
C LEU A 105 -27.40 -27.41 -0.27
N THR A 106 -28.14 -27.98 -1.22
CA THR A 106 -28.98 -29.13 -0.98
C THR A 106 -28.20 -30.46 -1.06
N LYS A 107 -28.48 -31.38 -0.16
CA LYS A 107 -28.01 -32.78 -0.21
C LYS A 107 -28.97 -33.61 -1.12
N PRO A 108 -28.46 -34.52 -2.02
CA PRO A 108 -27.05 -34.82 -2.25
C PRO A 108 -26.29 -33.71 -3.01
N PHE A 109 -25.00 -33.53 -2.67
CA PHE A 109 -24.19 -32.42 -3.21
C PHE A 109 -23.86 -32.60 -4.70
N ASN A 110 -24.14 -31.62 -5.49
CA ASN A 110 -23.59 -31.49 -6.85
C ASN A 110 -22.20 -30.83 -6.76
N PRO A 111 -21.11 -31.51 -7.22
CA PRO A 111 -19.76 -30.95 -7.12
C PRO A 111 -19.59 -29.61 -7.83
N HIS A 112 -20.20 -29.41 -8.99
CA HIS A 112 -20.11 -28.15 -9.74
C HIS A 112 -20.83 -27.01 -9.01
N GLU A 113 -22.01 -27.29 -8.44
CA GLU A 113 -22.76 -26.31 -7.67
C GLU A 113 -22.03 -25.91 -6.39
N LEU A 114 -21.51 -26.88 -5.65
CA LEU A 114 -20.69 -26.64 -4.44
C LEU A 114 -19.53 -25.70 -4.76
N LEU A 115 -18.71 -26.03 -5.77
CA LEU A 115 -17.55 -25.23 -6.14
C LEU A 115 -17.93 -23.83 -6.62
N ALA A 116 -19.00 -23.69 -7.40
CA ALA A 116 -19.49 -22.41 -7.85
C ALA A 116 -19.92 -21.51 -6.68
N ARG A 117 -20.69 -22.03 -5.73
CA ARG A 117 -21.14 -21.27 -4.54
C ARG A 117 -19.97 -20.88 -3.62
N VAL A 118 -19.07 -21.83 -3.37
CA VAL A 118 -17.86 -21.57 -2.56
C VAL A 118 -17.01 -20.49 -3.20
N ASN A 119 -16.70 -20.60 -4.50
CA ASN A 119 -15.93 -19.62 -5.23
C ASN A 119 -16.58 -18.22 -5.18
N THR A 120 -17.90 -18.15 -5.37
CA THR A 120 -18.64 -16.89 -5.30
C THR A 120 -18.52 -16.22 -3.94
N GLN A 121 -18.70 -16.97 -2.85
CA GLN A 121 -18.63 -16.41 -1.50
C GLN A 121 -17.20 -16.01 -1.10
N ILE A 122 -16.19 -16.75 -1.53
CA ILE A 122 -14.78 -16.38 -1.35
C ILE A 122 -14.48 -15.06 -2.09
N LEU A 123 -14.89 -14.96 -3.35
CA LEU A 123 -14.70 -13.73 -4.14
C LEU A 123 -15.38 -12.51 -3.50
N ILE A 124 -16.62 -12.67 -3.02
CA ILE A 124 -17.35 -11.60 -2.32
C ILE A 124 -16.58 -11.16 -1.06
N LYS A 125 -16.07 -12.13 -0.29
CA LYS A 125 -15.26 -11.85 0.91
C LYS A 125 -13.98 -11.09 0.55
N GLU A 126 -13.24 -11.55 -0.45
CA GLU A 126 -12.02 -10.86 -0.92
C GLU A 126 -12.28 -9.41 -1.32
N GLN A 127 -13.36 -9.18 -2.09
CA GLN A 127 -13.76 -7.83 -2.50
C GLN A 127 -14.13 -6.95 -1.29
N LYS A 128 -14.89 -7.50 -0.33
CA LYS A 128 -15.25 -6.80 0.91
C LYS A 128 -14.01 -6.43 1.72
N ASP A 129 -13.07 -7.37 1.92
CA ASP A 129 -11.83 -7.16 2.66
C ASP A 129 -10.95 -6.10 1.99
N LEU A 130 -10.86 -6.13 0.64
CA LEU A 130 -10.14 -5.11 -0.14
C LEU A 130 -10.75 -3.72 0.03
N ILE A 131 -12.09 -3.59 -0.07
CA ILE A 131 -12.79 -2.32 0.13
C ILE A 131 -12.59 -1.79 1.55
N LEU A 132 -12.68 -2.64 2.57
CA LEU A 132 -12.46 -2.25 3.96
C LEU A 132 -11.03 -1.78 4.20
N LYS A 133 -10.04 -2.45 3.59
CA LYS A 133 -8.64 -2.04 3.63
C LYS A 133 -8.45 -0.67 3.00
N GLN A 134 -8.96 -0.45 1.78
CA GLN A 134 -8.87 0.83 1.08
C GLN A 134 -9.53 1.97 1.86
N ASN A 135 -10.72 1.73 2.43
CA ASN A 135 -11.41 2.72 3.26
C ASN A 135 -10.62 3.08 4.54
N ARG A 136 -9.94 2.11 5.15
CA ARG A 136 -9.12 2.35 6.33
C ARG A 136 -7.90 3.20 5.99
N GLU A 137 -7.18 2.82 4.94
CA GLU A 137 -6.04 3.57 4.43
C GLU A 137 -6.43 5.01 4.05
N GLN A 138 -7.59 5.20 3.42
CA GLN A 138 -8.10 6.53 3.06
C GLN A 138 -8.44 7.37 4.31
N LYS A 139 -9.05 6.78 5.33
CA LYS A 139 -9.37 7.49 6.59
C LYS A 139 -8.11 7.90 7.34
N GLU A 140 -7.10 7.04 7.41
CA GLU A 140 -5.81 7.35 8.03
C GLU A 140 -5.12 8.51 7.30
N LEU A 141 -5.10 8.48 5.97
CA LEU A 141 -4.55 9.55 5.16
C LEU A 141 -5.26 10.89 5.44
N LEU A 142 -6.59 10.92 5.39
CA LEU A 142 -7.37 12.13 5.65
C LEU A 142 -7.15 12.67 7.07
N HIS A 143 -6.99 11.80 8.06
CA HIS A 143 -6.73 12.22 9.44
C HIS A 143 -5.38 12.93 9.58
N ILE A 144 -4.32 12.33 9.02
CA ILE A 144 -2.96 12.88 9.03
C ILE A 144 -2.92 14.24 8.34
N LEU A 145 -3.51 14.31 7.14
CA LEU A 145 -3.54 15.54 6.34
C LEU A 145 -4.31 16.67 7.02
N SER A 146 -5.45 16.37 7.64
CA SER A 146 -6.25 17.35 8.37
C SER A 146 -5.48 17.91 9.58
N HIS A 147 -4.79 17.04 10.30
CA HIS A 147 -3.97 17.44 11.46
C HIS A 147 -2.81 18.33 11.03
N ASP A 148 -2.07 17.95 10.00
CA ASP A 148 -0.88 18.70 9.57
C ASP A 148 -1.25 20.03 8.92
N LEU A 149 -2.31 20.09 8.12
CA LEU A 149 -2.85 21.35 7.62
C LEU A 149 -3.28 22.28 8.77
N ALA A 150 -3.98 21.76 9.77
CA ALA A 150 -4.39 22.56 10.93
C ALA A 150 -3.19 23.12 11.68
N ASN A 151 -2.10 22.34 11.82
CA ASN A 151 -0.85 22.82 12.43
C ASN A 151 -0.22 23.95 11.65
N HIS A 152 -0.11 23.85 10.31
CA HIS A 152 0.43 24.92 9.47
C HIS A 152 -0.41 26.18 9.52
N PHE A 153 -1.73 26.08 9.47
CA PHE A 153 -2.63 27.25 9.65
C PHE A 153 -2.51 27.88 11.04
N SER A 154 -2.31 27.08 12.09
CA SER A 154 -2.07 27.58 13.44
C SER A 154 -0.77 28.36 13.54
N VAL A 155 0.31 27.89 12.91
CA VAL A 155 1.60 28.63 12.82
C VAL A 155 1.41 29.96 12.09
N ILE A 156 0.67 29.96 10.96
CA ILE A 156 0.39 31.19 10.21
C ILE A 156 -0.39 32.19 11.09
N ASN A 157 -1.48 31.77 11.71
CA ASN A 157 -2.29 32.63 12.58
C ASN A 157 -1.51 33.16 13.78
N PHE A 158 -0.69 32.30 14.42
CA PHE A 158 0.18 32.71 15.53
C PHE A 158 1.21 33.75 15.07
N ALA A 159 1.92 33.50 13.95
CA ALA A 159 2.88 34.45 13.42
C ALA A 159 2.25 35.80 13.06
N LEU A 160 1.04 35.79 12.45
CA LEU A 160 0.27 37.02 12.17
C LEU A 160 -0.09 37.78 13.44
N SER A 161 -0.46 37.10 14.53
CA SER A 161 -0.81 37.73 15.82
C SER A 161 0.38 38.41 16.51
N LEU A 162 1.61 37.98 16.20
CA LEU A 162 2.83 38.50 16.81
C LEU A 162 3.48 39.64 16.03
N ILE A 163 3.04 39.93 14.80
CA ILE A 163 3.55 41.06 14.01
C ILE A 163 3.02 42.37 14.58
N LYS A 164 3.79 42.97 15.51
CA LYS A 164 3.46 44.26 16.15
C LYS A 164 4.37 45.42 15.75
N SER A 165 5.53 45.11 15.16
CA SER A 165 6.52 46.12 14.75
C SER A 165 7.23 45.72 13.46
N ASP A 166 7.75 46.70 12.71
CA ASP A 166 8.47 46.46 11.45
C ASP A 166 9.77 45.67 11.62
N ALA A 167 10.42 45.73 12.77
CA ALA A 167 11.66 45.00 13.07
C ALA A 167 11.47 43.50 13.17
N GLN A 168 10.26 43.01 13.51
CA GLN A 168 9.92 41.59 13.66
C GLN A 168 9.25 41.02 12.41
N LYS A 169 8.85 41.88 11.48
CA LYS A 169 8.04 41.52 10.32
C LYS A 169 8.71 40.50 9.40
N THR A 170 10.01 40.62 9.17
CA THR A 170 10.77 39.75 8.25
C THR A 170 10.83 38.31 8.74
N ASP A 171 11.10 38.08 10.04
CA ASP A 171 11.17 36.74 10.62
C ASP A 171 9.79 36.02 10.60
N TYR A 172 8.73 36.73 10.98
CA TYR A 172 7.39 36.17 10.94
C TYR A 172 6.85 35.94 9.52
N LEU A 173 7.16 36.79 8.56
CA LEU A 173 6.84 36.60 7.14
C LEU A 173 7.54 35.35 6.58
N GLY A 174 8.79 35.09 6.99
CA GLY A 174 9.51 33.87 6.65
C GLY A 174 8.79 32.61 7.17
N LYS A 175 8.36 32.62 8.43
CA LYS A 175 7.60 31.53 9.04
C LYS A 175 6.23 31.30 8.36
N ILE A 176 5.52 32.38 8.02
CA ILE A 176 4.25 32.31 7.28
C ILE A 176 4.47 31.71 5.91
N LYS A 177 5.48 32.17 5.16
CA LYS A 177 5.81 31.65 3.84
C LYS A 177 6.14 30.16 3.90
N SER A 178 6.98 29.74 4.84
CA SER A 178 7.33 28.34 5.04
C SER A 178 6.09 27.48 5.35
N ALA A 179 5.26 27.90 6.30
CA ALA A 179 4.04 27.16 6.69
C ALA A 179 3.03 27.07 5.52
N THR A 180 2.90 28.15 4.72
CA THR A 180 2.02 28.16 3.54
C THR A 180 2.54 27.19 2.47
N THR A 181 3.86 27.21 2.19
CA THR A 181 4.48 26.28 1.23
C THR A 181 4.24 24.83 1.64
N HIS A 182 4.50 24.49 2.90
CA HIS A 182 4.26 23.13 3.41
C HIS A 182 2.78 22.71 3.32
N GLY A 183 1.84 23.63 3.61
CA GLY A 183 0.41 23.37 3.44
C GLY A 183 0.03 23.06 1.98
N ILE A 184 0.59 23.80 1.02
CA ILE A 184 0.38 23.55 -0.41
C ILE A 184 0.97 22.19 -0.82
N ASP A 185 2.15 21.85 -0.33
CA ASP A 185 2.79 20.55 -0.64
C ASP A 185 1.95 19.38 -0.13
N ILE A 186 1.32 19.49 1.05
CA ILE A 186 0.38 18.50 1.57
C ILE A 186 -0.84 18.36 0.64
N ILE A 187 -1.42 19.49 0.20
CA ILE A 187 -2.57 19.46 -0.72
C ILE A 187 -2.21 18.77 -2.04
N ASN A 188 -1.02 19.08 -2.58
CA ASN A 188 -0.54 18.46 -3.81
C ASN A 188 -0.32 16.96 -3.63
N LEU A 189 0.26 16.52 -2.51
CA LEU A 189 0.42 15.12 -2.15
C LEU A 189 -0.92 14.38 -2.18
N VAL A 190 -1.96 14.93 -1.53
CA VAL A 190 -3.32 14.36 -1.53
C VAL A 190 -3.86 14.19 -2.93
N ARG A 191 -3.71 15.24 -3.75
CA ARG A 191 -4.18 15.26 -5.13
C ARG A 191 -3.50 14.18 -5.97
N GLU A 192 -2.19 14.03 -5.83
CA GLU A 192 -1.41 13.03 -6.55
C GLU A 192 -1.78 11.61 -6.10
N MET A 193 -1.88 11.37 -4.80
CA MET A 193 -2.31 10.06 -4.27
C MET A 193 -3.73 9.68 -4.72
N ARG A 194 -4.66 10.63 -4.76
CA ARG A 194 -6.00 10.41 -5.28
C ARG A 194 -6.00 10.02 -6.76
N ASN A 195 -5.23 10.73 -7.57
CA ASN A 195 -5.10 10.44 -8.99
C ASN A 195 -4.57 9.01 -9.23
N LEU A 196 -3.63 8.54 -8.41
CA LEU A 196 -3.12 7.16 -8.46
C LEU A 196 -4.19 6.11 -8.14
N GLN A 197 -5.08 6.41 -7.17
CA GLN A 197 -6.15 5.48 -6.76
C GLN A 197 -7.26 5.35 -7.82
N GLU A 198 -7.58 6.43 -8.53
CA GLU A 198 -8.64 6.45 -9.54
C GLU A 198 -8.27 5.67 -10.83
N LYS A 199 -7.07 5.04 -10.90
CA LYS A 199 -6.58 4.20 -12.02
C LYS A 199 -6.74 4.81 -13.42
N SER A 200 -6.84 6.12 -13.50
CA SER A 200 -7.11 6.83 -14.77
C SER A 200 -5.85 7.33 -15.47
N ILE A 201 -4.67 7.08 -14.91
CA ILE A 201 -3.40 7.54 -15.48
C ILE A 201 -2.88 6.47 -16.45
N PRO A 202 -2.87 6.72 -17.77
CA PRO A 202 -2.31 5.78 -18.72
C PRO A 202 -0.79 5.73 -18.56
N LEU A 203 -0.23 4.53 -18.50
CA LEU A 203 1.21 4.32 -18.56
C LEU A 203 1.66 4.29 -20.02
N GLU A 204 2.75 4.99 -20.30
CA GLU A 204 3.38 5.05 -21.62
C GLU A 204 4.85 4.64 -21.54
N ARG A 205 5.48 4.40 -22.68
CA ARG A 205 6.92 4.16 -22.74
C ARG A 205 7.65 5.47 -22.55
N VAL A 206 8.39 5.59 -21.46
CA VAL A 206 9.14 6.79 -21.09
C VAL A 206 10.63 6.49 -21.14
N ASN A 207 11.38 7.31 -21.86
CA ASN A 207 12.83 7.24 -21.91
C ASN A 207 13.43 7.84 -20.63
N LEU A 208 14.27 7.05 -19.92
CA LEU A 208 14.86 7.46 -18.65
C LEU A 208 15.91 8.57 -18.83
N TYR A 209 16.74 8.48 -19.87
CA TYR A 209 17.75 9.49 -20.15
C TYR A 209 17.11 10.86 -20.40
N GLU A 210 16.11 10.94 -21.28
CA GLU A 210 15.37 12.18 -21.54
C GLU A 210 14.72 12.73 -20.27
N SER A 211 14.13 11.85 -19.43
CA SER A 211 13.48 12.27 -18.18
C SER A 211 14.46 12.86 -17.17
N ILE A 212 15.67 12.30 -17.08
CA ILE A 212 16.74 12.87 -16.26
C ILE A 212 17.22 14.21 -16.83
N GLN A 213 17.39 14.32 -18.15
CA GLN A 213 17.79 15.59 -18.77
C GLN A 213 16.77 16.72 -18.52
N GLU A 214 15.45 16.41 -18.59
CA GLU A 214 14.41 17.38 -18.21
C GLU A 214 14.54 17.81 -16.74
N SER A 215 14.86 16.88 -15.83
CA SER A 215 15.10 17.19 -14.42
C SER A 215 16.35 18.03 -14.20
N VAL A 216 17.41 17.78 -14.96
CA VAL A 216 18.66 18.60 -14.93
C VAL A 216 18.38 20.03 -15.34
N ILE A 217 17.59 20.25 -16.40
CA ILE A 217 17.19 21.60 -16.83
C ILE A 217 16.43 22.33 -15.72
N LEU A 218 15.57 21.62 -14.97
CA LEU A 218 14.76 22.23 -13.90
C LEU A 218 15.55 22.51 -12.62
N LEU A 219 16.54 21.67 -12.30
CA LEU A 219 17.25 21.70 -11.02
C LEU A 219 18.70 22.23 -11.14
N GLY A 220 19.23 22.38 -12.35
CA GLY A 220 20.64 22.72 -12.61
C GLY A 220 21.12 23.95 -11.84
N ASP A 221 20.39 25.08 -11.91
CA ASP A 221 20.72 26.31 -11.17
C ASP A 221 20.85 26.05 -9.64
N ARG A 222 20.09 25.12 -9.09
CA ARG A 222 20.15 24.78 -7.67
C ARG A 222 21.39 23.94 -7.33
N PHE A 223 21.78 23.01 -8.21
CA PHE A 223 23.03 22.25 -8.08
C PHE A 223 24.24 23.15 -8.19
N GLU A 224 24.25 24.07 -9.17
CA GLU A 224 25.31 25.07 -9.34
C GLU A 224 25.40 25.98 -8.13
N SER A 225 24.28 26.52 -7.64
CA SER A 225 24.28 27.45 -6.50
C SER A 225 24.80 26.86 -5.19
N LYS A 226 24.69 25.52 -5.04
CA LYS A 226 25.25 24.75 -3.90
C LYS A 226 26.62 24.14 -4.23
N ASN A 227 27.14 24.38 -5.44
CA ASN A 227 28.40 23.79 -5.93
C ASN A 227 28.45 22.25 -5.77
N VAL A 228 27.32 21.56 -6.06
CA VAL A 228 27.22 20.10 -6.04
C VAL A 228 27.27 19.57 -7.47
N GLU A 229 28.22 18.67 -7.72
CA GLU A 229 28.37 18.05 -9.04
C GLU A 229 27.29 16.98 -9.25
N LEU A 230 26.64 16.97 -10.42
CA LEU A 230 25.68 15.95 -10.82
C LEU A 230 26.28 15.13 -11.97
N VAL A 231 26.60 13.85 -11.66
CA VAL A 231 27.16 12.89 -12.61
C VAL A 231 26.08 11.93 -13.10
N ILE A 232 25.89 11.83 -14.41
CA ILE A 232 24.85 11.02 -15.03
C ILE A 232 25.47 9.98 -15.94
N ASN A 233 25.16 8.72 -15.65
CA ASN A 233 25.61 7.56 -16.43
C ASN A 233 24.40 6.65 -16.73
N ILE A 234 23.67 6.97 -17.79
CA ILE A 234 22.43 6.30 -18.19
C ILE A 234 22.51 5.98 -19.68
N GLU A 235 22.23 4.73 -20.02
CA GLU A 235 22.11 4.33 -21.41
C GLU A 235 20.90 4.99 -22.09
N GLU A 236 21.09 5.65 -23.23
CA GLU A 236 20.06 6.43 -23.92
C GLU A 236 18.84 5.60 -24.39
N SER A 237 19.01 4.29 -24.51
CA SER A 237 17.96 3.37 -25.00
C SER A 237 16.97 2.94 -23.94
N LEU A 238 17.24 3.14 -22.64
CA LEU A 238 16.45 2.61 -21.54
C LEU A 238 15.04 3.25 -21.47
N GLN A 239 14.01 2.41 -21.49
CA GLN A 239 12.62 2.80 -21.42
C GLN A 239 11.85 2.01 -20.36
N VAL A 240 10.98 2.68 -19.61
CA VAL A 240 10.10 2.10 -18.60
C VAL A 240 8.63 2.43 -18.90
N MET A 241 7.71 1.65 -18.33
CA MET A 241 6.27 1.95 -18.36
C MET A 241 5.94 2.87 -17.19
N ALA A 242 5.67 4.15 -17.47
CA ALA A 242 5.35 5.16 -16.46
C ALA A 242 4.44 6.26 -17.03
N GLU A 243 3.93 7.14 -16.20
CA GLU A 243 3.39 8.43 -16.63
C GLU A 243 4.51 9.46 -16.56
N LYS A 244 4.85 10.07 -17.70
CA LYS A 244 6.05 10.88 -17.87
C LYS A 244 6.17 12.03 -16.85
N ARG A 245 5.07 12.76 -16.63
CA ARG A 245 5.09 13.95 -15.75
C ARG A 245 5.30 13.56 -14.28
N SER A 246 4.62 12.54 -13.79
CA SER A 246 4.79 12.10 -12.41
C SER A 246 6.13 11.39 -12.19
N LEU A 247 6.65 10.65 -13.19
CA LEU A 247 8.00 10.09 -13.11
C LEU A 247 9.04 11.21 -12.92
N ILE A 248 8.95 12.28 -13.70
CA ILE A 248 9.88 13.42 -13.59
C ILE A 248 9.65 14.20 -12.29
N ASN A 249 8.41 14.66 -12.04
CA ASN A 249 8.16 15.63 -10.97
C ASN A 249 8.04 14.98 -9.60
N SER A 250 7.39 13.81 -9.51
CA SER A 250 7.07 13.19 -8.23
C SER A 250 8.06 12.10 -7.82
N VAL A 251 8.85 11.56 -8.77
CA VAL A 251 9.89 10.56 -8.46
C VAL A 251 11.28 11.19 -8.61
N ILE A 252 11.71 11.48 -9.83
CA ILE A 252 13.09 11.89 -10.11
C ILE A 252 13.45 13.21 -9.40
N ASN A 253 12.66 14.27 -9.59
CA ASN A 253 12.92 15.57 -8.97
C ASN A 253 12.90 15.52 -7.44
N ASN A 254 12.04 14.69 -6.84
CA ASN A 254 12.02 14.53 -5.39
C ASN A 254 13.29 13.84 -4.87
N ILE A 255 13.80 12.82 -5.57
CA ILE A 255 15.04 12.15 -5.18
C ILE A 255 16.23 13.09 -5.35
N LEU A 256 16.36 13.75 -6.52
CA LEU A 256 17.45 14.69 -6.79
C LEU A 256 17.43 15.88 -5.82
N THR A 257 16.26 16.41 -5.49
CA THR A 257 16.12 17.50 -4.51
C THR A 257 16.53 17.05 -3.12
N ASN A 258 16.20 15.81 -2.71
CA ASN A 258 16.66 15.24 -1.44
C ASN A 258 18.18 15.03 -1.44
N ALA A 259 18.74 14.45 -2.50
CA ALA A 259 20.18 14.26 -2.65
C ALA A 259 20.92 15.60 -2.54
N LEU A 260 20.48 16.63 -3.27
CA LEU A 260 21.03 17.97 -3.21
C LEU A 260 20.90 18.59 -1.80
N LYS A 261 19.73 18.48 -1.18
CA LYS A 261 19.44 19.04 0.14
C LYS A 261 20.38 18.51 1.23
N PHE A 262 20.68 17.22 1.17
CA PHE A 262 21.47 16.54 2.18
C PHE A 262 22.95 16.39 1.84
N SER A 263 23.37 16.73 0.61
CA SER A 263 24.78 16.85 0.23
C SER A 263 25.45 18.09 0.82
N TYR A 264 26.75 18.01 1.04
CA TYR A 264 27.57 19.18 1.40
C TYR A 264 27.90 20.00 0.15
N GLU A 265 28.26 21.25 0.37
CA GLU A 265 28.85 22.11 -0.68
C GLU A 265 30.15 21.48 -1.23
N GLY A 266 30.31 21.43 -2.54
CA GLY A 266 31.41 20.72 -3.22
C GLY A 266 31.24 19.21 -3.27
N GLY A 267 30.10 18.67 -2.85
CA GLY A 267 29.78 17.24 -2.94
C GLY A 267 29.39 16.81 -4.34
N GLN A 268 29.06 15.53 -4.47
CA GLN A 268 28.66 14.89 -5.73
C GLN A 268 27.37 14.07 -5.54
N VAL A 269 26.51 14.09 -6.55
CA VAL A 269 25.36 13.20 -6.68
C VAL A 269 25.53 12.42 -7.99
N GLU A 270 25.44 11.10 -7.91
CA GLU A 270 25.54 10.22 -9.06
C GLU A 270 24.17 9.61 -9.40
N VAL A 271 23.86 9.57 -10.71
CA VAL A 271 22.66 8.92 -11.25
C VAL A 271 23.09 7.89 -12.28
N VAL A 272 22.79 6.62 -12.00
CA VAL A 272 23.12 5.51 -12.88
C VAL A 272 21.86 4.75 -13.24
N ALA A 273 21.69 4.34 -14.49
CA ALA A 273 20.64 3.39 -14.85
C ALA A 273 21.18 2.33 -15.80
N ASN A 274 20.88 1.07 -15.48
CA ASN A 274 21.32 -0.10 -16.22
C ASN A 274 20.23 -1.17 -16.30
N GLU A 275 20.32 -2.03 -17.30
CA GLU A 275 19.56 -3.27 -17.32
C GLU A 275 20.17 -4.31 -16.38
N HIS A 276 19.35 -4.93 -15.56
CA HIS A 276 19.73 -6.02 -14.68
C HIS A 276 18.68 -7.13 -14.72
N ASP A 277 19.05 -8.31 -15.20
CA ASP A 277 18.13 -9.45 -15.40
C ASP A 277 16.82 -9.06 -16.10
N ASP A 278 15.67 -9.18 -15.40
CA ASP A 278 14.33 -8.84 -15.91
C ASP A 278 13.91 -7.41 -15.59
N ASP A 279 14.76 -6.62 -14.94
CA ASP A 279 14.45 -5.27 -14.48
C ASP A 279 15.39 -4.22 -15.10
N ILE A 280 14.96 -2.97 -15.11
CA ILE A 280 15.77 -1.77 -15.31
C ILE A 280 15.97 -1.14 -13.93
N VAL A 281 17.22 -1.01 -13.50
CA VAL A 281 17.56 -0.45 -12.19
C VAL A 281 18.13 0.93 -12.35
N MET A 282 17.52 1.92 -11.68
CA MET A 282 18.00 3.29 -11.60
C MET A 282 18.46 3.58 -10.17
N ILE A 283 19.67 4.10 -10.03
CA ILE A 283 20.34 4.37 -8.75
C ILE A 283 20.65 5.85 -8.68
N PHE A 284 20.34 6.44 -7.53
CA PHE A 284 20.73 7.80 -7.15
C PHE A 284 21.58 7.69 -5.88
N GLU A 285 22.78 8.20 -5.91
CA GLU A 285 23.72 8.12 -4.78
C GLU A 285 24.26 9.49 -4.41
N ASP A 286 24.14 9.87 -3.15
CA ASP A 286 24.77 11.06 -2.57
C ASP A 286 25.75 10.67 -1.47
N HIS A 287 26.75 11.49 -1.27
CA HIS A 287 27.74 11.39 -0.21
C HIS A 287 27.49 12.44 0.90
N GLY A 288 26.21 12.71 1.15
CA GLY A 288 25.75 13.68 2.15
C GLY A 288 25.74 13.13 3.57
N ILE A 289 24.92 13.76 4.44
CA ILE A 289 24.90 13.43 5.88
C ILE A 289 24.38 12.01 6.20
N GLY A 290 23.80 11.31 5.22
CA GLY A 290 23.16 10.00 5.42
C GLY A 290 21.97 10.05 6.37
N MET A 291 21.46 8.89 6.81
CA MET A 291 20.30 8.75 7.71
C MET A 291 20.58 7.74 8.82
N PRO A 292 20.22 8.02 10.09
CA PRO A 292 20.27 7.02 11.16
C PRO A 292 19.22 5.91 10.94
N ALA A 293 19.51 4.72 11.45
CA ALA A 293 18.70 3.52 11.21
C ALA A 293 17.23 3.65 11.64
N ASN A 294 16.97 4.38 12.73
CA ASN A 294 15.61 4.64 13.20
C ASN A 294 14.79 5.51 12.24
N LEU A 295 15.41 6.44 11.54
CA LEU A 295 14.76 7.25 10.52
C LEU A 295 14.58 6.45 9.23
N LEU A 296 15.62 5.72 8.80
CA LEU A 296 15.58 4.88 7.60
C LEU A 296 14.42 3.88 7.64
N SER A 297 14.17 3.27 8.79
CA SER A 297 13.05 2.32 8.95
C SER A 297 11.65 2.94 8.80
N GLN A 298 11.52 4.27 8.84
CA GLN A 298 10.26 5.00 8.84
C GLN A 298 10.07 5.93 7.64
N ILE A 299 11.04 6.01 6.71
CA ILE A 299 11.02 7.01 5.62
C ILE A 299 9.84 6.86 4.65
N PHE A 300 9.25 5.69 4.58
CA PHE A 300 8.08 5.40 3.75
C PHE A 300 6.75 5.46 4.50
N ASP A 301 6.79 5.65 5.82
CA ASP A 301 5.59 5.73 6.65
C ASP A 301 5.03 7.16 6.63
N ILE A 302 3.89 7.34 5.95
CA ILE A 302 3.22 8.64 5.81
C ILE A 302 2.73 9.21 7.16
N SER A 303 2.55 8.34 8.18
CA SER A 303 2.12 8.73 9.53
C SER A 303 3.24 9.31 10.39
N LYS A 304 4.50 9.20 9.94
CA LYS A 304 5.67 9.63 10.69
C LYS A 304 6.27 10.89 10.11
N SER A 305 6.60 11.84 10.97
CA SER A 305 7.35 13.01 10.56
C SER A 305 8.82 12.65 10.34
N THR A 306 9.21 12.50 9.08
CA THR A 306 10.58 12.18 8.69
C THR A 306 11.36 13.40 8.21
N SER A 307 10.76 14.59 8.31
CA SER A 307 11.38 15.84 7.90
C SER A 307 12.54 16.23 8.82
N ARG A 308 13.66 16.61 8.23
CA ARG A 308 14.83 17.19 8.92
C ARG A 308 15.46 18.31 8.10
N PRO A 309 16.19 19.24 8.74
CA PRO A 309 16.94 20.27 8.05
C PRO A 309 18.00 19.65 7.13
N GLY A 310 18.18 20.26 5.96
CA GLY A 310 19.30 19.99 5.08
C GLY A 310 20.61 20.58 5.59
N THR A 311 21.71 20.37 4.86
CA THR A 311 23.06 20.83 5.23
C THR A 311 23.18 22.36 5.28
N ASN A 312 22.36 23.10 4.52
CA ASN A 312 22.27 24.56 4.56
C ASN A 312 20.99 25.07 5.24
N GLY A 313 20.36 24.23 6.09
CA GLY A 313 19.12 24.57 6.80
C GLY A 313 17.86 24.52 5.96
N GLU A 314 17.91 23.89 4.77
CA GLU A 314 16.74 23.69 3.92
C GLU A 314 15.69 22.85 4.64
N THR A 315 14.44 23.30 4.60
CA THR A 315 13.32 22.57 5.17
C THR A 315 12.66 21.65 4.13
N GLY A 316 11.96 20.62 4.58
CA GLY A 316 11.20 19.73 3.71
C GLY A 316 9.94 19.27 4.40
N THR A 317 8.98 18.75 3.65
CA THR A 317 7.68 18.30 4.16
C THR A 317 7.72 16.94 4.85
N GLY A 318 8.71 16.09 4.50
CA GLY A 318 8.79 14.71 4.96
C GLY A 318 7.93 13.73 4.13
N PHE A 319 7.13 14.21 3.19
CA PHE A 319 6.23 13.36 2.37
C PHE A 319 6.83 12.87 1.05
N GLY A 320 8.02 13.34 0.67
CA GLY A 320 8.64 12.99 -0.61
C GLY A 320 8.86 11.48 -0.78
N MET A 321 9.44 10.80 0.21
CA MET A 321 9.74 9.35 0.12
C MET A 321 8.48 8.47 0.07
N PRO A 322 7.44 8.69 0.91
CA PRO A 322 6.16 8.00 0.76
C PRO A 322 5.52 8.19 -0.62
N LEU A 323 5.59 9.40 -1.18
CA LEU A 323 5.05 9.70 -2.50
C LEU A 323 5.81 8.96 -3.60
N ILE A 324 7.16 9.00 -3.57
CA ILE A 324 8.01 8.25 -4.51
C ILE A 324 7.63 6.77 -4.51
N LYS A 325 7.52 6.18 -3.31
CA LYS A 325 7.13 4.77 -3.16
C LYS A 325 5.78 4.48 -3.81
N SER A 326 4.78 5.33 -3.59
CA SER A 326 3.44 5.14 -4.15
C SER A 326 3.44 5.15 -5.68
N PHE A 327 4.24 6.04 -6.31
CA PHE A 327 4.38 6.08 -7.77
C PHE A 327 5.17 4.89 -8.31
N VAL A 328 6.26 4.52 -7.66
CA VAL A 328 7.07 3.36 -8.06
C VAL A 328 6.24 2.07 -7.97
N ASP A 329 5.48 1.88 -6.89
CA ASP A 329 4.56 0.74 -6.73
C ASP A 329 3.47 0.76 -7.84
N PHE A 330 2.94 1.95 -8.20
CA PHE A 330 1.97 2.12 -9.29
C PHE A 330 2.53 1.74 -10.67
N TYR A 331 3.82 2.01 -10.92
CA TYR A 331 4.52 1.58 -12.14
C TYR A 331 4.90 0.11 -12.13
N GLY A 332 4.57 -0.64 -11.07
CA GLY A 332 4.95 -2.05 -10.90
C GLY A 332 6.41 -2.27 -10.50
N GLY A 333 7.10 -1.19 -10.10
CA GLY A 333 8.50 -1.22 -9.68
C GLY A 333 8.67 -1.50 -8.19
N LYS A 334 9.93 -1.43 -7.73
CA LYS A 334 10.30 -1.49 -6.32
C LYS A 334 11.29 -0.39 -6.01
N ILE A 335 11.27 0.10 -4.77
CA ILE A 335 12.22 1.09 -4.26
C ILE A 335 12.92 0.56 -3.02
N GLU A 336 14.24 0.70 -2.99
CA GLU A 336 15.10 0.37 -1.85
C GLU A 336 15.97 1.57 -1.50
N VAL A 337 16.24 1.76 -0.22
CA VAL A 337 17.08 2.85 0.27
C VAL A 337 18.10 2.30 1.25
N GLU A 338 19.36 2.54 0.95
CA GLU A 338 20.49 2.29 1.83
C GLU A 338 21.05 3.64 2.29
N SER A 339 21.35 3.78 3.56
CA SER A 339 21.94 5.02 4.06
C SER A 339 22.85 4.76 5.26
N ARG A 340 23.93 5.54 5.34
CA ARG A 340 24.90 5.51 6.43
C ARG A 340 25.00 6.91 7.02
N ASP A 341 24.65 7.05 8.28
CA ASP A 341 24.70 8.31 9.01
C ASP A 341 26.15 8.74 9.27
N ILE A 342 26.46 10.00 9.01
CA ILE A 342 27.82 10.55 9.21
C ILE A 342 28.31 10.45 10.66
N GLN A 343 27.40 10.46 11.64
CA GLN A 343 27.78 10.35 13.06
C GLN A 343 28.28 8.94 13.41
N GLU A 344 27.73 7.91 12.73
CA GLU A 344 28.13 6.52 12.92
C GLU A 344 29.25 6.10 11.95
N TYR A 345 29.24 6.66 10.71
CA TYR A 345 30.16 6.31 9.61
C TYR A 345 30.85 7.55 9.03
N PRO A 346 31.79 8.19 9.72
CA PRO A 346 32.39 9.48 9.30
C PRO A 346 33.17 9.43 7.97
N ARG A 347 33.55 8.26 7.47
CA ARG A 347 34.33 8.10 6.22
C ARG A 347 33.51 7.57 5.05
N GLU A 348 32.39 6.92 5.34
CA GLU A 348 31.54 6.25 4.33
C GLU A 348 30.08 6.55 4.62
N HIS A 349 29.69 7.79 4.45
CA HIS A 349 28.33 8.27 4.72
C HIS A 349 27.64 8.73 3.44
N GLY A 350 26.30 8.76 3.47
CA GLY A 350 25.49 9.19 2.32
C GLY A 350 24.23 8.34 2.21
N THR A 351 23.52 8.54 1.11
CA THR A 351 22.28 7.81 0.82
C THR A 351 22.27 7.31 -0.61
N LYS A 352 21.87 6.06 -0.78
CA LYS A 352 21.67 5.40 -2.06
C LYS A 352 20.21 5.00 -2.18
N VAL A 353 19.52 5.53 -3.20
CA VAL A 353 18.14 5.19 -3.56
C VAL A 353 18.16 4.37 -4.84
N SER A 354 17.67 3.14 -4.78
CA SER A 354 17.59 2.23 -5.93
C SER A 354 16.13 2.00 -6.29
N ILE A 355 15.79 2.20 -7.57
CA ILE A 355 14.46 1.93 -8.11
C ILE A 355 14.60 0.89 -9.22
N SER A 356 13.87 -0.21 -9.12
CA SER A 356 13.76 -1.21 -10.16
C SER A 356 12.40 -1.14 -10.85
N PHE A 357 12.41 -1.16 -12.18
CA PHE A 357 11.21 -1.22 -13.02
C PHE A 357 11.24 -2.50 -13.85
N PRO A 358 10.11 -3.20 -14.02
CA PRO A 358 10.03 -4.36 -14.90
C PRO A 358 10.41 -3.97 -16.33
N LYS A 359 11.22 -4.78 -17.02
CA LYS A 359 11.50 -4.61 -18.44
C LYS A 359 10.21 -4.69 -19.26
N ILE A 360 10.12 -3.87 -20.28
CA ILE A 360 9.01 -3.88 -21.22
C ILE A 360 9.11 -5.14 -22.06
N SER A 361 8.28 -6.16 -21.78
CA SER A 361 8.22 -7.39 -22.57
C SER A 361 7.90 -7.06 -24.02
N GLN A 362 8.69 -7.60 -24.96
CA GLN A 362 8.48 -7.42 -26.42
C GLN A 362 7.16 -8.03 -26.93
N ASN A 363 6.42 -8.76 -26.08
CA ASN A 363 5.20 -9.53 -26.44
C ASN A 363 3.87 -8.78 -26.30
N VAL A 364 3.84 -7.47 -26.10
CA VAL A 364 2.59 -6.68 -26.23
C VAL A 364 2.46 -6.14 -27.66
N ARG A 365 2.54 -7.04 -28.67
CA ARG A 365 1.97 -6.81 -29.99
C ARG A 365 0.62 -7.51 -30.06
N SER A 366 -0.45 -6.74 -30.22
CA SER A 366 -1.85 -7.12 -30.49
C SER A 366 -2.81 -7.14 -29.31
N ASN A 367 -3.22 -5.97 -28.88
CA ASN A 367 -4.64 -5.69 -28.55
C ASN A 367 -4.79 -4.16 -28.47
N LEU A 368 -4.76 -3.53 -29.63
CA LEU A 368 -5.32 -2.20 -29.92
C LEU A 368 -6.43 -2.37 -30.92
#